data_517d54d7af815b28fec4f09b15a346ff
#
_entry.id   517d54d7af815b28fec4f09b15a346ff
#
_cell.length_a   1.000
_cell.length_b   1.000
_cell.length_c   1.000
_cell.angle_alpha   90.00
_cell.angle_beta   90.00
_cell.angle_gamma   90.00
#
_symmetry.space_group_name_H-M   'P 1'
#
loop_
_entity.id
_entity.type
_entity.pdbx_description
1 polymer ?
#
loop_
_entity_poly.entity_id
_entity_poly.type
_entity_poly.pdbx_seq_one_letter_code
_entity_poly.pdbx_strand_id
1 'polypeptide(L)'
;MYNVYWILRSVTQAQKASAVLNRSGMQHRLLRAPRILAPEGCAYALTLRERDLERARRLLEREATPAEAVYLRLGDGTFQRVGP
;
A
#
# COMPACT_ATOMS: atom_id res chain seq x y z
N MET A 1 -6.31 -12.18 4.23
CA MET A 1 -6.78 -11.38 3.08
C MET A 1 -6.06 -10.04 3.06
N TYR A 2 -5.56 -9.65 1.91
CA TYR A 2 -4.80 -8.41 1.75
C TYR A 2 -5.76 -7.32 1.25
N ASN A 3 -6.39 -6.64 2.19
CA ASN A 3 -7.42 -5.66 1.83
C ASN A 3 -6.99 -4.21 2.02
N VAL A 4 -5.75 -3.96 2.46
CA VAL A 4 -5.20 -2.61 2.54
C VAL A 4 -4.40 -2.35 1.27
N TYR A 5 -4.65 -1.21 0.61
CA TYR A 5 -3.96 -0.80 -0.61
C TYR A 5 -3.18 0.48 -0.31
N TRP A 6 -1.88 0.34 -0.24
CA TRP A 6 -0.93 1.42 0.02
C TRP A 6 -0.40 1.90 -1.33
N ILE A 7 -0.83 3.09 -1.76
CA ILE A 7 -0.60 3.55 -3.13
C ILE A 7 0.68 4.38 -3.19
N LEU A 8 1.51 4.07 -4.20
CA LEU A 8 2.77 4.75 -4.46
C LEU A 8 2.86 5.08 -5.94
N ARG A 9 3.43 6.24 -6.26
CA ARG A 9 3.45 6.74 -7.65
C ARG A 9 4.61 6.24 -8.48
N SER A 10 5.73 5.85 -7.86
CA SER A 10 6.87 5.39 -8.63
C SER A 10 7.22 3.95 -8.28
N VAL A 11 7.71 3.23 -9.28
CA VAL A 11 8.14 1.85 -9.06
C VAL A 11 9.32 1.81 -8.10
N THR A 12 10.19 2.81 -8.14
CA THR A 12 11.34 2.87 -7.25
C THR A 12 10.90 2.97 -5.79
N GLN A 13 9.94 3.85 -5.52
CA GLN A 13 9.42 3.98 -4.16
C GLN A 13 8.68 2.72 -3.72
N ALA A 14 7.93 2.11 -4.64
CA ALA A 14 7.22 0.88 -4.33
C ALA A 14 8.18 -0.24 -3.99
N GLN A 15 9.28 -0.36 -4.73
CA GLN A 15 10.29 -1.38 -4.46
C GLN A 15 10.99 -1.11 -3.13
N LYS A 16 11.29 0.14 -2.84
CA LYS A 16 11.91 0.49 -1.56
C LYS A 16 10.99 0.14 -0.39
N ALA A 17 9.72 0.48 -0.49
CA ALA A 17 8.75 0.17 0.55
C ALA A 17 8.61 -1.34 0.71
N SER A 18 8.56 -2.08 -0.40
CA SER A 18 8.47 -3.53 -0.34
C SER A 18 9.68 -4.13 0.38
N ALA A 19 10.88 -3.60 0.12
CA ALA A 19 12.09 -4.08 0.77
C ALA A 19 12.05 -3.83 2.29
N VAL A 20 11.51 -2.68 2.69
CA VAL A 20 11.35 -2.38 4.13
C VAL A 20 10.43 -3.42 4.78
N LEU A 21 9.31 -3.72 4.16
CA LEU A 21 8.37 -4.69 4.70
C LEU A 21 8.97 -6.09 4.73
N ASN A 22 9.74 -6.46 3.71
CA ASN A 22 10.41 -7.74 3.68
C ASN A 22 11.40 -7.90 4.84
N ARG A 23 12.19 -6.86 5.10
CA ARG A 23 13.14 -6.90 6.22
C ARG A 23 12.45 -7.04 7.56
N SER A 24 11.22 -6.55 7.66
CA SER A 24 10.45 -6.63 8.89
C SER A 24 9.63 -7.91 8.99
N GLY A 25 9.73 -8.79 8.00
CA GLY A 25 8.98 -10.04 7.99
C GLY A 25 7.49 -9.87 7.76
N MET A 26 7.07 -8.72 7.21
CA MET A 26 5.66 -8.43 7.00
C MET A 26 5.22 -8.93 5.63
N GLN A 27 4.20 -9.78 5.61
CA GLN A 27 3.66 -10.30 4.37
C GLN A 27 2.92 -9.21 3.61
N HIS A 28 3.17 -9.14 2.30
CA HIS A 28 2.56 -8.13 1.45
C HIS A 28 2.68 -8.57 -0.01
N ARG A 29 1.99 -7.86 -0.89
CA ARG A 29 2.14 -8.03 -2.33
C ARG A 29 2.37 -6.68 -2.97
N LEU A 30 3.22 -6.66 -4.01
CA LEU A 30 3.45 -5.46 -4.81
C LEU A 30 2.81 -5.69 -6.18
N LEU A 31 1.92 -4.80 -6.57
CA LEU A 31 1.21 -4.92 -7.84
C LEU A 31 0.90 -3.54 -8.39
N ARG A 32 0.41 -3.50 -9.64
CA ARG A 32 -0.07 -2.25 -10.18
C ARG A 32 -1.37 -1.87 -9.49
N ALA A 33 -1.52 -0.57 -9.20
CA ALA A 33 -2.73 -0.11 -8.51
C ALA A 33 -3.96 -0.33 -9.40
N PRO A 34 -5.07 -0.75 -8.80
CA PRO A 34 -6.32 -0.81 -9.55
C PRO A 34 -6.65 0.53 -10.19
N ARG A 35 -7.20 0.49 -11.39
CA ARG A 35 -7.47 1.72 -12.14
C ARG A 35 -8.39 2.67 -11.38
N ILE A 36 -9.35 2.12 -10.63
CA ILE A 36 -10.28 2.94 -9.87
C ILE A 36 -9.57 3.77 -8.80
N LEU A 37 -8.42 3.29 -8.30
CA LEU A 37 -7.64 4.02 -7.29
C LEU A 37 -6.58 4.92 -7.92
N ALA A 38 -6.24 4.72 -9.18
CA ALA A 38 -5.25 5.49 -9.89
C ALA A 38 -5.68 5.63 -11.35
N PRO A 39 -6.65 6.48 -11.63
CA PRO A 39 -7.19 6.60 -13.00
C PRO A 39 -6.13 7.02 -14.02
N GLU A 40 -5.09 7.74 -13.58
CA GLU A 40 -3.98 8.15 -14.43
C GLU A 40 -3.14 6.98 -14.91
N GLY A 41 -3.27 5.82 -14.29
CA GLY A 41 -2.65 4.61 -14.77
C GLY A 41 -1.22 4.35 -14.35
N CYS A 42 -0.58 5.27 -13.63
CA CYS A 42 0.84 5.13 -13.28
C CYS A 42 1.03 5.10 -11.78
N ALA A 43 0.51 4.05 -11.14
CA ALA A 43 0.69 3.89 -9.72
C ALA A 43 0.83 2.42 -9.35
N TYR A 44 1.42 2.18 -8.21
CA TYR A 44 1.66 0.85 -7.67
C TYR A 44 1.00 0.72 -6.32
N ALA A 45 0.66 -0.49 -5.94
CA ALA A 45 0.04 -0.77 -4.66
C ALA A 45 0.81 -1.83 -3.91
N LEU A 46 1.05 -1.58 -2.64
CA LEU A 46 1.41 -2.63 -1.71
C LEU A 46 0.12 -3.05 -1.02
N THR A 47 -0.21 -4.33 -1.10
CA THR A 47 -1.39 -4.83 -0.43
C THR A 47 -0.97 -5.54 0.85
N LEU A 48 -1.68 -5.24 1.92
CA LEU A 48 -1.37 -5.71 3.26
C LEU A 48 -2.64 -6.22 3.92
N ARG A 49 -2.44 -6.95 5.02
CA ARG A 49 -3.55 -7.27 5.90
C ARG A 49 -3.90 -6.07 6.75
N GLU A 50 -5.18 -5.91 7.02
CA GLU A 50 -5.66 -4.77 7.80
C GLU A 50 -5.00 -4.72 9.18
N ARG A 51 -4.76 -5.87 9.79
CA ARG A 51 -4.14 -5.94 11.11
C ARG A 51 -2.69 -5.41 11.12
N ASP A 52 -2.06 -5.34 9.95
CA ASP A 52 -0.67 -4.87 9.82
C ASP A 52 -0.59 -3.40 9.47
N LEU A 53 -1.72 -2.73 9.27
CA LEU A 53 -1.73 -1.37 8.72
C LEU A 53 -0.94 -0.39 9.58
N GLU A 54 -1.20 -0.35 10.88
CA GLU A 54 -0.53 0.64 11.74
C GLU A 54 0.97 0.38 11.85
N ARG A 55 1.36 -0.90 11.92
CA ARG A 55 2.77 -1.24 11.96
C ARG A 55 3.46 -0.86 10.66
N ALA A 56 2.81 -1.12 9.53
CA ALA A 56 3.35 -0.75 8.22
C ALA A 56 3.46 0.77 8.10
N ARG A 57 2.46 1.50 8.57
CA ARG A 57 2.49 2.95 8.52
C ARG A 57 3.71 3.50 9.25
N ARG A 58 3.97 3.02 10.46
CA ARG A 58 5.14 3.48 11.24
C ARG A 58 6.45 3.13 10.54
N LEU A 59 6.55 1.92 10.00
CA LEU A 59 7.77 1.48 9.33
C LEU A 59 8.04 2.31 8.07
N LEU A 60 7.03 2.48 7.23
CA LEU A 60 7.21 3.12 5.93
C LEU A 60 7.41 4.62 6.07
N GLU A 61 6.75 5.25 7.04
CA GLU A 61 6.99 6.67 7.29
C GLU A 61 8.39 6.92 7.81
N ARG A 62 8.89 6.04 8.70
CA ARG A 62 10.24 6.16 9.21
C ARG A 62 11.27 6.02 8.10
N GLU A 63 11.00 5.19 7.11
CA GLU A 63 11.93 4.94 6.00
C GLU A 63 11.69 5.87 4.81
N ALA A 64 10.92 6.93 5.01
CA ALA A 64 10.65 7.94 3.98
C ALA A 64 10.00 7.38 2.73
N THR A 65 9.08 6.43 2.92
CA THR A 65 8.25 5.91 1.82
C THR A 65 6.77 6.03 2.18
N PRO A 66 6.30 7.27 2.45
CA PRO A 66 4.88 7.44 2.80
C PRO A 66 3.99 7.14 1.63
N ALA A 67 2.75 6.78 1.93
CA ALA A 67 1.77 6.51 0.88
C ALA A 67 1.28 7.81 0.26
N GLU A 68 1.02 7.77 -1.04
CA GLU A 68 0.25 8.80 -1.70
C GLU A 68 -1.19 8.78 -1.17
N ALA A 69 -1.73 7.58 -0.99
CA ALA A 69 -3.06 7.36 -0.44
C ALA A 69 -3.13 5.95 0.09
N VAL A 70 -3.98 5.73 1.08
CA VAL A 70 -4.23 4.40 1.63
C VAL A 70 -5.71 4.10 1.54
N TYR A 71 -6.05 2.95 1.00
CA TYR A 71 -7.43 2.52 0.82
C TYR A 71 -7.67 1.19 1.51
N LEU A 72 -8.89 1.00 1.97
CA LEU A 72 -9.35 -0.27 2.50
C LEU A 72 -10.39 -0.83 1.54
N ARG A 73 -10.19 -2.06 1.09
CA ARG A 73 -11.18 -2.74 0.27
C ARG A 73 -12.22 -3.38 1.16
N LEU A 74 -13.48 -3.01 0.95
CA LEU A 74 -14.59 -3.48 1.76
C LEU A 74 -15.14 -4.79 1.22
N GLY A 75 -16.01 -5.44 2.01
CA GLY A 75 -16.55 -6.73 1.65
C GLY A 75 -17.35 -6.77 0.35
N ASP A 76 -17.92 -5.64 -0.05
CA ASP A 76 -18.67 -5.54 -1.31
C ASP A 76 -17.76 -5.19 -2.51
N GLY A 77 -16.44 -5.12 -2.29
CA GLY A 77 -15.50 -4.82 -3.35
C GLY A 77 -15.22 -3.34 -3.59
N THR A 78 -15.92 -2.46 -2.88
CA THR A 78 -15.64 -1.02 -2.99
C THR A 78 -14.44 -0.67 -2.13
N PHE A 79 -13.90 0.55 -2.36
CA PHE A 79 -12.74 1.04 -1.61
C PHE A 79 -13.11 2.24 -0.78
N GLN A 80 -12.54 2.31 0.41
CA GLN A 80 -12.71 3.45 1.32
C GLN A 80 -11.33 4.03 1.60
N ARG A 81 -11.15 5.32 1.37
CA ARG A 81 -9.88 5.96 1.68
C ARG A 81 -9.75 6.09 3.20
N VAL A 82 -8.64 5.61 3.75
CA VAL A 82 -8.41 5.61 5.19
C VAL A 82 -7.15 6.38 5.57
N GLY A 83 -6.45 6.95 4.61
CA GLY A 83 -5.29 7.76 4.92
C GLY A 83 -4.68 8.37 3.68
N PRO A 84 -3.71 9.27 3.93
CA PRO A 84 -2.91 9.80 2.84
C PRO A 84 -1.99 8.73 2.36
#